data_65a8f2d28de2ae3aa9b489ef67bf9970
#
_entry.id   65a8f2d28de2ae3aa9b489ef67bf9970
#
_cell.length_a   1.000
_cell.length_b   1.000
_cell.length_c   1.000
_cell.angle_alpha   90.00
_cell.angle_beta   90.00
_cell.angle_gamma   90.00
#
_symmetry.space_group_name_H-M   'P 1'
#
loop_
_entity.id
_entity.type
_entity.pdbx_description
1 polymer ?
#
loop_
_entity_poly.entity_id
_entity_poly.type
_entity_poly.pdbx_seq_one_letter_code
_entity_poly.pdbx_strand_id
1 'polypeptide(L)'
;LERRLPEIWAIENDEARDAVIRTYLDGCPDYFWERGSSSSGKYHAADEHEEWGNVIHTKRVFAAYVNISQSKLHAGLISDRDREYGKAAALIHDMMKYGWPSDNNYHTVKNHDILAANVAKKIGEVPNEVYLMVHAHMGPWGEGMTPSTDNQWLLHEADKSASGVKEDMRAVYFPCEEILEASPDIPVIDVEPGQSI
;
A
#
# COMPACT_ATOMS: atom_id res chain seq x y z
N LEU A 1 -15.13 5.17 1.69
CA LEU A 1 -14.01 4.25 1.65
C LEU A 1 -14.15 3.30 0.45
N GLU A 2 -15.25 2.56 0.34
CA GLU A 2 -15.49 1.54 -0.70
C GLU A 2 -15.26 2.04 -2.13
N ARG A 3 -15.61 3.27 -2.45
CA ARG A 3 -15.42 3.88 -3.77
C ARG A 3 -13.98 4.29 -4.04
N ARG A 4 -13.21 4.61 -2.99
CA ARG A 4 -11.82 5.10 -3.11
C ARG A 4 -10.79 3.98 -3.08
N LEU A 5 -11.05 2.90 -2.29
CA LEU A 5 -10.21 1.72 -2.17
C LEU A 5 -11.04 0.43 -2.29
N PRO A 6 -11.62 0.13 -3.47
CA PRO A 6 -12.37 -1.10 -3.68
C PRO A 6 -11.49 -2.36 -3.54
N GLU A 7 -10.17 -2.24 -3.61
CA GLU A 7 -9.18 -3.29 -3.36
C GLU A 7 -9.37 -3.98 -2.00
N ILE A 8 -9.97 -3.29 -1.03
CA ILE A 8 -10.32 -3.87 0.27
C ILE A 8 -11.19 -5.12 0.11
N TRP A 9 -12.09 -5.13 -0.85
CA TRP A 9 -12.98 -6.27 -1.13
C TRP A 9 -12.27 -7.46 -1.80
N ALA A 10 -11.05 -7.28 -2.28
CA ALA A 10 -10.20 -8.39 -2.73
C ALA A 10 -9.51 -9.13 -1.58
N ILE A 11 -9.65 -8.69 -0.33
CA ILE A 11 -9.21 -9.41 0.86
C ILE A 11 -10.33 -10.40 1.24
N GLU A 12 -10.07 -11.70 1.05
CA GLU A 12 -11.05 -12.75 1.33
C GLU A 12 -11.14 -13.11 2.83
N ASN A 13 -10.08 -12.85 3.60
CA ASN A 13 -10.08 -13.04 5.04
C ASN A 13 -10.86 -11.91 5.73
N ASP A 14 -12.03 -12.24 6.30
CA ASP A 14 -12.93 -11.28 6.91
C ASP A 14 -12.28 -10.50 8.07
N GLU A 15 -11.50 -11.16 8.93
CA GLU A 15 -10.81 -10.50 10.05
C GLU A 15 -9.86 -9.43 9.56
N ALA A 16 -9.02 -9.76 8.56
CA ALA A 16 -8.06 -8.83 7.99
C ALA A 16 -8.76 -7.68 7.23
N ARG A 17 -9.82 -7.99 6.47
CA ARG A 17 -10.61 -6.99 5.74
C ARG A 17 -11.27 -6.00 6.68
N ASP A 18 -11.96 -6.48 7.70
CA ASP A 18 -12.66 -5.63 8.68
C ASP A 18 -11.67 -4.78 9.47
N ALA A 19 -10.49 -5.31 9.77
CA ALA A 19 -9.42 -4.57 10.41
C ALA A 19 -8.88 -3.43 9.52
N VAL A 20 -8.71 -3.66 8.21
CA VAL A 20 -8.36 -2.60 7.24
C VAL A 20 -9.45 -1.53 7.20
N ILE A 21 -10.72 -1.92 7.14
CA ILE A 21 -11.85 -0.98 7.13
C ILE A 21 -11.82 -0.09 8.39
N ARG A 22 -11.70 -0.67 9.58
CA ARG A 22 -11.59 0.09 10.84
C ARG A 22 -10.38 1.02 10.83
N THR A 23 -9.24 0.54 10.37
CA THR A 23 -8.02 1.35 10.27
C THR A 23 -8.24 2.60 9.45
N TYR A 24 -8.91 2.48 8.32
CA TYR A 24 -9.18 3.62 7.44
C TYR A 24 -10.28 4.54 7.95
N LEU A 25 -11.35 4.01 8.52
CA LEU A 25 -12.47 4.82 9.00
C LEU A 25 -12.10 5.67 10.23
N ASP A 26 -11.31 5.11 11.14
CA ASP A 26 -11.07 5.70 12.45
C ASP A 26 -9.62 6.16 12.65
N GLY A 27 -8.69 5.76 11.78
CA GLY A 27 -7.27 6.02 11.94
C GLY A 27 -6.56 6.67 10.74
N CYS A 28 -7.21 6.75 9.58
CA CYS A 28 -6.60 7.33 8.39
C CYS A 28 -6.64 8.86 8.43
N PRO A 29 -5.50 9.55 8.30
CA PRO A 29 -5.49 11.00 8.24
C PRO A 29 -6.01 11.51 6.89
N ASP A 30 -6.65 12.70 6.89
CA ASP A 30 -7.24 13.30 5.68
C ASP A 30 -6.21 13.48 4.56
N TYR A 31 -4.98 13.83 4.90
CA TYR A 31 -3.93 14.03 3.92
C TYR A 31 -3.60 12.79 3.07
N PHE A 32 -3.92 11.58 3.57
CA PHE A 32 -3.73 10.36 2.80
C PHE A 32 -4.49 10.41 1.46
N TRP A 33 -5.66 11.03 1.48
CA TRP A 33 -6.54 11.17 0.32
C TRP A 33 -6.18 12.34 -0.60
N GLU A 34 -5.35 13.26 -0.13
CA GLU A 34 -5.14 14.55 -0.77
C GLU A 34 -3.70 14.75 -1.27
N ARG A 35 -2.73 14.06 -0.67
CA ARG A 35 -1.31 14.34 -0.93
C ARG A 35 -0.66 13.30 -1.84
N GLY A 36 0.44 13.74 -2.46
CA GLY A 36 1.34 12.88 -3.19
C GLY A 36 2.04 11.85 -2.31
N SER A 37 2.51 10.76 -2.91
CA SER A 37 3.27 9.72 -2.23
C SER A 37 4.71 10.13 -1.92
N SER A 38 5.21 11.19 -2.54
CA SER A 38 6.58 11.67 -2.34
C SER A 38 6.64 13.19 -2.28
N SER A 39 7.22 13.70 -1.20
CA SER A 39 7.51 15.14 -1.09
C SER A 39 8.70 15.59 -1.93
N SER A 40 9.57 14.69 -2.36
CA SER A 40 10.77 15.00 -3.14
C SER A 40 10.66 14.70 -4.63
N GLY A 41 9.65 13.94 -5.04
CA GLY A 41 9.48 13.49 -6.42
C GLY A 41 10.56 12.53 -6.95
N LYS A 42 11.47 12.08 -6.08
CA LYS A 42 12.68 11.38 -6.53
C LYS A 42 12.48 9.89 -6.82
N TYR A 43 11.57 9.23 -6.09
CA TYR A 43 11.47 7.78 -6.09
C TYR A 43 10.12 7.25 -6.60
N HIS A 44 9.22 8.13 -6.98
CA HIS A 44 7.87 7.79 -7.38
C HIS A 44 7.58 8.26 -8.80
N ALA A 45 6.57 7.69 -9.43
CA ALA A 45 6.09 8.09 -10.73
C ALA A 45 5.48 9.51 -10.67
N ALA A 46 5.44 10.23 -11.79
CA ALA A 46 5.00 11.63 -11.82
C ALA A 46 3.58 11.84 -11.28
N ASP A 47 2.66 10.93 -11.57
CA ASP A 47 1.27 10.95 -11.09
C ASP A 47 1.12 10.65 -9.59
N GLU A 48 2.16 10.12 -8.96
CA GLU A 48 2.20 9.93 -7.50
C GLU A 48 2.69 11.16 -6.74
N HIS A 49 3.07 12.23 -7.42
CA HIS A 49 3.56 13.47 -6.76
C HIS A 49 2.45 14.46 -6.44
N GLU A 50 1.29 14.30 -7.05
CA GLU A 50 0.19 15.24 -6.97
C GLU A 50 -0.93 14.74 -6.05
N GLU A 51 -2.08 15.40 -6.11
CA GLU A 51 -3.27 14.97 -5.41
C GLU A 51 -3.59 13.50 -5.70
N TRP A 52 -4.02 12.75 -4.68
CA TRP A 52 -4.26 11.30 -4.72
C TRP A 52 -3.01 10.41 -4.84
N GLY A 53 -1.82 10.96 -4.91
CA GLY A 53 -0.59 10.20 -5.14
C GLY A 53 -0.36 9.08 -4.12
N ASN A 54 -0.68 9.29 -2.83
CA ASN A 54 -0.62 8.24 -1.81
C ASN A 54 -1.57 7.08 -2.12
N VAL A 55 -2.78 7.40 -2.59
CA VAL A 55 -3.78 6.38 -2.94
C VAL A 55 -3.35 5.61 -4.18
N ILE A 56 -2.86 6.32 -5.19
CA ILE A 56 -2.35 5.73 -6.44
C ILE A 56 -1.20 4.76 -6.12
N HIS A 57 -0.23 5.20 -5.31
CA HIS A 57 0.88 4.37 -4.86
C HIS A 57 0.40 3.12 -4.09
N THR A 58 -0.51 3.31 -3.14
CA THR A 58 -1.08 2.20 -2.35
C THR A 58 -1.73 1.15 -3.24
N LYS A 59 -2.49 1.56 -4.26
CA LYS A 59 -3.10 0.64 -5.25
C LYS A 59 -2.03 -0.11 -6.06
N ARG A 60 -0.97 0.56 -6.47
CA ARG A 60 0.16 -0.05 -7.18
C ARG A 60 0.88 -1.08 -6.33
N VAL A 61 1.15 -0.76 -5.07
CA VAL A 61 1.76 -1.70 -4.13
C VAL A 61 0.86 -2.91 -3.90
N PHE A 62 -0.44 -2.69 -3.74
CA PHE A 62 -1.41 -3.78 -3.64
C PHE A 62 -1.36 -4.71 -4.87
N ALA A 63 -1.43 -4.14 -6.08
CA ALA A 63 -1.37 -4.90 -7.31
C ALA A 63 -0.04 -5.65 -7.47
N ALA A 64 1.09 -5.00 -7.18
CA ALA A 64 2.41 -5.61 -7.18
C ALA A 64 2.48 -6.78 -6.19
N TYR A 65 2.00 -6.59 -4.96
CA TYR A 65 1.96 -7.64 -3.95
C TYR A 65 1.11 -8.85 -4.41
N VAL A 66 -0.09 -8.61 -4.93
CA VAL A 66 -0.98 -9.67 -5.44
C VAL A 66 -0.28 -10.51 -6.51
N ASN A 67 0.41 -9.85 -7.44
CA ASN A 67 1.11 -10.52 -8.53
C ASN A 67 2.33 -11.31 -8.05
N ILE A 68 3.18 -10.72 -7.22
CA ILE A 68 4.41 -11.37 -6.72
C ILE A 68 4.04 -12.53 -5.78
N SER A 69 3.08 -12.33 -4.89
CA SER A 69 2.66 -13.33 -3.91
C SER A 69 2.02 -14.57 -4.56
N GLN A 70 1.39 -14.43 -5.72
CA GLN A 70 0.81 -15.55 -6.46
C GLN A 70 1.85 -16.61 -6.80
N SER A 71 3.03 -16.22 -7.25
CA SER A 71 4.12 -17.14 -7.55
C SER A 71 4.64 -17.85 -6.31
N LYS A 72 4.70 -17.14 -5.18
CA LYS A 72 5.15 -17.71 -3.89
C LYS A 72 4.12 -18.67 -3.30
N LEU A 73 2.83 -18.36 -3.45
CA LEU A 73 1.73 -19.26 -3.07
C LEU A 73 1.80 -20.57 -3.86
N HIS A 74 1.93 -20.49 -5.18
CA HIS A 74 2.06 -21.69 -6.04
C HIS A 74 3.29 -22.52 -5.69
N ALA A 75 4.38 -21.91 -5.26
CA ALA A 75 5.59 -22.59 -4.81
C ALA A 75 5.48 -23.16 -3.37
N GLY A 76 4.39 -22.92 -2.67
CA GLY A 76 4.18 -23.35 -1.27
C GLY A 76 5.06 -22.63 -0.25
N LEU A 77 5.59 -21.46 -0.60
CA LEU A 77 6.45 -20.65 0.28
C LEU A 77 5.67 -19.73 1.22
N ILE A 78 4.43 -19.44 0.87
CA ILE A 78 3.46 -18.73 1.71
C ILE A 78 2.13 -19.47 1.68
N SER A 79 1.31 -19.32 2.70
CA SER A 79 -0.07 -19.84 2.74
C SER A 79 -1.08 -18.84 2.16
N ASP A 80 -2.31 -19.29 1.88
CA ASP A 80 -3.43 -18.41 1.52
C ASP A 80 -3.64 -17.32 2.58
N ARG A 81 -3.59 -17.70 3.86
CA ARG A 81 -3.69 -16.73 4.96
C ARG A 81 -2.59 -15.68 4.94
N ASP A 82 -1.34 -16.07 4.69
CA ASP A 82 -0.22 -15.13 4.59
C ASP A 82 -0.45 -14.15 3.45
N ARG A 83 -0.98 -14.64 2.33
CA ARG A 83 -1.32 -13.80 1.18
C ARG A 83 -2.43 -12.79 1.50
N GLU A 84 -3.47 -13.21 2.20
CA GLU A 84 -4.55 -12.30 2.62
C GLU A 84 -4.06 -11.24 3.60
N TYR A 85 -3.20 -11.60 4.54
CA TYR A 85 -2.57 -10.65 5.45
C TYR A 85 -1.64 -9.67 4.73
N GLY A 86 -0.95 -10.13 3.70
CA GLY A 86 -0.13 -9.26 2.88
C GLY A 86 -0.93 -8.27 2.03
N LYS A 87 -2.09 -8.68 1.50
CA LYS A 87 -3.04 -7.75 0.86
C LYS A 87 -3.48 -6.65 1.82
N ALA A 88 -3.82 -7.01 3.06
CA ALA A 88 -4.18 -6.05 4.10
C ALA A 88 -3.02 -5.10 4.43
N ALA A 89 -1.82 -5.64 4.61
CA ALA A 89 -0.62 -4.85 4.89
C ALA A 89 -0.28 -3.89 3.74
N ALA A 90 -0.43 -4.31 2.49
CA ALA A 90 -0.18 -3.48 1.31
C ALA A 90 -1.11 -2.26 1.24
N LEU A 91 -2.37 -2.39 1.69
CA LEU A 91 -3.28 -1.26 1.75
C LEU A 91 -2.95 -0.25 2.87
N ILE A 92 -2.29 -0.68 3.94
CA ILE A 92 -2.06 0.15 5.14
C ILE A 92 -0.67 0.79 5.16
N HIS A 93 0.33 0.20 4.50
CA HIS A 93 1.76 0.45 4.73
C HIS A 93 2.15 1.93 4.78
N ASP A 94 1.67 2.73 3.86
CA ASP A 94 2.01 4.15 3.68
C ASP A 94 0.97 5.14 4.20
N MET A 95 -0.03 4.67 4.93
CA MET A 95 -1.13 5.50 5.43
C MET A 95 -0.65 6.71 6.26
N MET A 96 0.48 6.56 6.97
CA MET A 96 1.05 7.59 7.86
C MET A 96 2.26 8.31 7.26
N LYS A 97 2.38 8.40 5.95
CA LYS A 97 3.58 8.89 5.24
C LYS A 97 4.03 10.29 5.65
N TYR A 98 3.12 11.16 6.06
CA TYR A 98 3.43 12.52 6.52
C TYR A 98 3.36 12.68 8.05
N GLY A 99 3.31 11.57 8.78
CA GLY A 99 3.35 11.57 10.24
C GLY A 99 1.98 11.78 10.91
N TRP A 100 2.02 11.89 12.26
CA TRP A 100 0.83 12.06 13.09
C TRP A 100 1.15 12.93 14.33
N PRO A 101 0.34 13.95 14.66
CA PRO A 101 -0.64 14.63 13.79
C PRO A 101 0.05 15.33 12.61
N SER A 102 -0.66 15.42 11.48
CA SER A 102 -0.08 15.84 10.20
C SER A 102 -0.11 17.34 9.93
N ASP A 103 -0.61 18.14 10.87
CA ASP A 103 -1.10 19.49 10.63
C ASP A 103 -0.08 20.43 9.96
N ASN A 104 1.21 20.12 10.00
CA ASN A 104 2.25 20.95 9.40
C ASN A 104 3.39 20.18 8.71
N ASN A 105 3.29 18.87 8.51
CA ASN A 105 4.35 18.14 7.84
C ASN A 105 4.20 18.20 6.31
N TYR A 106 5.04 19.01 5.66
CA TYR A 106 5.13 19.06 4.20
C TYR A 106 6.03 17.96 3.61
N HIS A 107 6.75 17.24 4.46
CA HIS A 107 7.69 16.20 4.07
C HIS A 107 7.32 14.85 4.64
N THR A 108 7.62 13.80 3.89
CA THR A 108 7.49 12.43 4.36
C THR A 108 8.39 12.18 5.57
N VAL A 109 7.89 11.41 6.55
CA VAL A 109 8.63 11.09 7.77
C VAL A 109 9.26 9.70 7.66
N LYS A 110 10.43 9.51 8.26
CA LYS A 110 11.17 8.24 8.16
C LYS A 110 10.55 7.10 8.95
N ASN A 111 9.77 7.42 9.98
CA ASN A 111 9.13 6.46 10.87
C ASN A 111 7.66 6.18 10.52
N HIS A 112 7.24 6.46 9.27
CA HIS A 112 5.85 6.25 8.86
C HIS A 112 5.45 4.78 8.93
N ASP A 113 6.38 3.87 8.74
CA ASP A 113 6.22 2.43 8.91
C ASP A 113 5.78 2.05 10.34
N ILE A 114 6.46 2.60 11.35
CA ILE A 114 6.12 2.43 12.77
C ILE A 114 4.76 3.06 13.08
N LEU A 115 4.52 4.26 12.57
CA LEU A 115 3.27 4.99 12.82
C LEU A 115 2.07 4.26 12.22
N ALA A 116 2.16 3.85 10.95
CA ALA A 116 1.10 3.10 10.28
C ALA A 116 0.81 1.77 10.97
N ALA A 117 1.85 1.01 11.32
CA ALA A 117 1.70 -0.24 12.07
C ALA A 117 1.00 -0.03 13.41
N ASN A 118 1.40 0.99 14.18
CA ASN A 118 0.81 1.28 15.49
C ASN A 118 -0.65 1.71 15.40
N VAL A 119 -1.01 2.53 14.43
CA VAL A 119 -2.40 2.92 14.19
C VAL A 119 -3.23 1.71 13.77
N ALA A 120 -2.75 0.93 12.81
CA ALA A 120 -3.41 -0.30 12.39
C ALA A 120 -3.62 -1.28 13.55
N LYS A 121 -2.64 -1.42 14.46
CA LYS A 121 -2.75 -2.30 15.62
C LYS A 121 -3.72 -1.79 16.67
N LYS A 122 -3.68 -0.49 16.97
CA LYS A 122 -4.48 0.11 18.06
C LYS A 122 -5.92 0.40 17.67
N ILE A 123 -6.15 0.81 16.44
CA ILE A 123 -7.45 1.24 15.93
C ILE A 123 -8.10 0.13 15.10
N GLY A 124 -7.36 -0.40 14.13
CA GLY A 124 -7.85 -1.46 13.26
C GLY A 124 -7.91 -2.83 13.91
N GLU A 125 -7.14 -3.04 14.97
CA GLU A 125 -6.97 -4.35 15.63
C GLU A 125 -6.45 -5.42 14.65
N VAL A 126 -5.58 -5.01 13.72
CA VAL A 126 -5.04 -5.92 12.72
C VAL A 126 -4.33 -7.14 13.35
N PRO A 127 -4.37 -8.32 12.69
CA PRO A 127 -3.56 -9.47 13.07
C PRO A 127 -2.08 -9.09 13.26
N ASN A 128 -1.39 -9.79 14.15
CA ASN A 128 -0.01 -9.46 14.47
C ASN A 128 0.93 -9.55 13.27
N GLU A 129 0.67 -10.48 12.37
CA GLU A 129 1.42 -10.65 11.12
C GLU A 129 1.28 -9.42 10.21
N VAL A 130 0.07 -8.87 10.08
CA VAL A 130 -0.16 -7.62 9.33
C VAL A 130 0.60 -6.45 9.97
N TYR A 131 0.51 -6.32 11.30
CA TYR A 131 1.28 -5.32 12.04
C TYR A 131 2.78 -5.41 11.74
N LEU A 132 3.36 -6.62 11.83
CA LEU A 132 4.79 -6.85 11.61
C LEU A 132 5.19 -6.58 10.14
N MET A 133 4.32 -6.88 9.18
CA MET A 133 4.56 -6.57 7.78
C MET A 133 4.61 -5.06 7.54
N VAL A 134 3.62 -4.32 8.05
CA VAL A 134 3.59 -2.86 7.92
C VAL A 134 4.80 -2.23 8.61
N HIS A 135 5.15 -2.70 9.81
CA HIS A 135 6.29 -2.20 10.58
C HIS A 135 7.65 -2.44 9.89
N ALA A 136 7.74 -3.48 9.05
CA ALA A 136 8.98 -3.88 8.38
C ALA A 136 9.06 -3.43 6.91
N HIS A 137 8.01 -2.81 6.33
CA HIS A 137 7.94 -2.62 4.87
C HIS A 137 9.08 -1.76 4.31
N MET A 138 9.54 -0.76 5.04
CA MET A 138 10.66 0.09 4.63
C MET A 138 12.01 -0.63 4.63
N GLY A 139 12.13 -1.76 5.31
CA GLY A 139 13.39 -2.50 5.43
C GLY A 139 14.53 -1.63 5.98
N PRO A 140 15.70 -1.63 5.32
CA PRO A 140 16.88 -0.89 5.83
C PRO A 140 16.77 0.63 5.68
N TRP A 141 15.75 1.16 5.03
CA TRP A 141 15.58 2.61 4.82
C TRP A 141 14.65 3.29 5.83
N GLY A 142 13.85 2.50 6.57
CA GLY A 142 12.96 2.99 7.62
C GLY A 142 13.61 2.98 9.01
N GLU A 143 12.81 3.36 10.00
CA GLU A 143 13.15 3.26 11.42
C GLU A 143 12.48 2.04 12.09
N GLY A 144 11.67 1.31 11.34
CA GLY A 144 11.00 0.11 11.79
C GLY A 144 11.88 -1.13 11.79
N MET A 145 11.25 -2.28 11.71
CA MET A 145 11.92 -3.57 11.73
C MET A 145 12.50 -3.91 10.36
N THR A 146 13.58 -4.67 10.31
CA THR A 146 14.03 -5.31 9.08
C THR A 146 13.13 -6.52 8.79
N PRO A 147 12.70 -6.74 7.52
CA PRO A 147 11.94 -7.93 7.15
C PRO A 147 12.69 -9.21 7.52
N SER A 148 11.99 -10.17 8.11
CA SER A 148 12.54 -11.43 8.62
C SER A 148 11.80 -12.68 8.12
N THR A 149 10.66 -12.50 7.46
CA THR A 149 9.86 -13.57 6.85
C THR A 149 9.68 -13.33 5.36
N ASP A 150 9.39 -14.40 4.60
CA ASP A 150 9.13 -14.28 3.16
C ASP A 150 8.01 -13.28 2.87
N ASN A 151 6.94 -13.29 3.66
CA ASN A 151 5.81 -12.41 3.45
C ASN A 151 6.15 -10.92 3.74
N GLN A 152 6.98 -10.63 4.72
CA GLN A 152 7.50 -9.28 4.97
C GLN A 152 8.39 -8.80 3.81
N TRP A 153 9.27 -9.66 3.30
CA TRP A 153 10.08 -9.36 2.12
C TRP A 153 9.23 -9.13 0.88
N LEU A 154 8.14 -9.88 0.70
CA LEU A 154 7.22 -9.68 -0.43
C LEU A 154 6.58 -8.29 -0.41
N LEU A 155 6.15 -7.80 0.75
CA LEU A 155 5.60 -6.44 0.86
C LEU A 155 6.68 -5.39 0.57
N HIS A 156 7.88 -5.54 1.14
CA HIS A 156 9.00 -4.66 0.86
C HIS A 156 9.34 -4.58 -0.64
N GLU A 157 9.42 -5.72 -1.31
CA GLU A 157 9.71 -5.77 -2.76
C GLU A 157 8.53 -5.23 -3.60
N ALA A 158 7.29 -5.41 -3.18
CA ALA A 158 6.12 -4.85 -3.83
C ALA A 158 6.13 -3.31 -3.77
N ASP A 159 6.39 -2.74 -2.60
CA ASP A 159 6.52 -1.29 -2.41
C ASP A 159 7.69 -0.71 -3.23
N LYS A 160 8.86 -1.32 -3.14
CA LYS A 160 10.04 -0.93 -3.89
C LYS A 160 9.81 -1.03 -5.40
N SER A 161 9.12 -2.07 -5.87
CA SER A 161 8.79 -2.25 -7.28
C SER A 161 7.83 -1.17 -7.76
N ALA A 162 6.79 -0.86 -6.98
CA ALA A 162 5.85 0.19 -7.28
C ALA A 162 6.52 1.58 -7.28
N SER A 163 7.38 1.86 -6.32
CA SER A 163 8.14 3.12 -6.22
C SER A 163 9.17 3.28 -7.33
N GLY A 164 9.81 2.19 -7.75
CA GLY A 164 10.87 2.19 -8.78
C GLY A 164 10.37 2.12 -10.21
N VAL A 165 9.05 2.13 -10.44
CA VAL A 165 8.46 2.00 -11.77
C VAL A 165 8.87 3.16 -12.67
N LYS A 166 9.61 2.86 -13.71
CA LYS A 166 9.81 3.77 -14.84
C LYS A 166 8.56 3.76 -15.72
N GLU A 167 8.40 4.78 -16.53
CA GLU A 167 7.21 4.95 -17.37
C GLU A 167 6.85 3.72 -18.21
N ASP A 168 7.85 3.01 -18.72
CA ASP A 168 7.72 1.81 -19.53
C ASP A 168 7.30 0.53 -18.77
N MET A 169 7.38 0.55 -17.43
CA MET A 169 7.02 -0.60 -16.59
C MET A 169 5.66 -0.47 -15.90
N ARG A 170 4.99 0.64 -16.01
CA ARG A 170 3.75 0.94 -15.29
C ARG A 170 2.62 -0.05 -15.56
N ALA A 171 2.46 -0.47 -16.80
CA ALA A 171 1.41 -1.40 -17.21
C ALA A 171 1.42 -2.74 -16.44
N VAL A 172 2.56 -3.10 -15.83
CA VAL A 172 2.70 -4.36 -15.09
C VAL A 172 2.06 -4.32 -13.70
N TYR A 173 1.81 -3.13 -13.16
CA TYR A 173 1.42 -2.92 -11.75
C TYR A 173 0.02 -2.33 -11.57
N PHE A 174 -0.77 -2.28 -12.63
CA PHE A 174 -2.13 -1.74 -12.49
C PHE A 174 -3.06 -2.75 -11.80
N PRO A 175 -3.92 -2.29 -10.87
CA PRO A 175 -5.05 -3.08 -10.42
C PRO A 175 -5.94 -3.44 -11.60
N CYS A 176 -6.71 -4.52 -11.50
CA CYS A 176 -7.59 -4.90 -12.60
C CYS A 176 -8.62 -3.77 -12.88
N GLU A 177 -9.01 -3.63 -14.13
CA GLU A 177 -9.93 -2.58 -14.60
C GLU A 177 -11.21 -2.51 -13.77
N GLU A 178 -11.78 -3.65 -13.38
CA GLU A 178 -12.98 -3.71 -12.54
C GLU A 178 -12.82 -2.99 -11.20
N ILE A 179 -11.61 -3.06 -10.59
CA ILE A 179 -11.32 -2.38 -9.33
C ILE A 179 -11.20 -0.86 -9.55
N LEU A 180 -10.60 -0.45 -10.64
CA LEU A 180 -10.45 0.99 -10.98
C LEU A 180 -11.80 1.62 -11.35
N GLU A 181 -12.63 0.94 -12.13
CA GLU A 181 -13.96 1.41 -12.50
C GLU A 181 -14.89 1.61 -11.29
N ALA A 182 -14.70 0.79 -10.24
CA ALA A 182 -15.45 0.93 -9.00
C ALA A 182 -15.02 2.15 -8.14
N SER A 183 -13.99 2.88 -8.55
CA SER A 183 -13.42 4.01 -7.80
C SER A 183 -13.48 5.33 -8.58
N PRO A 184 -14.67 5.84 -8.93
CA PRO A 184 -14.81 7.00 -9.82
C PRO A 184 -14.26 8.31 -9.24
N ASP A 185 -14.02 8.37 -7.93
CA ASP A 185 -13.47 9.54 -7.26
C ASP A 185 -11.92 9.54 -7.24
N ILE A 186 -11.30 8.50 -7.79
CA ILE A 186 -9.84 8.39 -7.90
C ILE A 186 -9.50 8.40 -9.39
N PRO A 187 -8.49 9.16 -9.82
CA PRO A 187 -8.08 9.17 -11.21
C PRO A 187 -7.83 7.75 -11.73
N VAL A 188 -8.52 7.36 -12.77
CA VAL A 188 -8.23 6.13 -13.50
C VAL A 188 -6.96 6.38 -14.29
N ILE A 189 -5.97 5.54 -14.08
CA ILE A 189 -4.73 5.58 -14.85
C ILE A 189 -4.95 4.69 -16.07
N ASP A 190 -5.43 5.29 -17.15
CA ASP A 190 -5.52 4.61 -18.44
C ASP A 190 -4.12 4.36 -18.98
N VAL A 191 -3.73 3.10 -19.03
CA VAL A 191 -2.50 2.68 -19.70
C VAL A 191 -2.87 1.84 -20.90
N GLU A 192 -2.89 2.47 -22.04
CA GLU A 192 -2.88 1.72 -23.30
C GLU A 192 -1.58 0.91 -23.41
N PRO A 193 -1.61 -0.34 -23.88
CA PRO A 193 -0.41 -1.12 -24.11
C PRO A 193 0.56 -0.35 -25.01
N GLY A 194 1.69 0.06 -24.43
CA GLY A 194 2.73 0.82 -25.16
C GLY A 194 2.67 2.33 -25.03
N GLN A 195 1.75 2.91 -24.24
CA GLN A 195 1.82 4.31 -23.83
C GLN A 195 2.58 4.43 -22.49
N SER A 196 3.60 5.28 -22.47
CA SER A 196 4.15 5.81 -21.22
C SER A 196 3.22 6.90 -20.70
N ILE A 197 2.86 6.80 -19.44
CA ILE A 197 2.13 7.87 -18.72
C ILE A 197 3.12 8.91 -18.27
#